data_c78dfc661a1899e425d5a265609b19a6
#
_entry.id   c78dfc661a1899e425d5a265609b19a6
#
_cell.length_a   1.000
_cell.length_b   1.000
_cell.length_c   1.000
_cell.angle_alpha   90.00
_cell.angle_beta   90.00
_cell.angle_gamma   90.00
#
_symmetry.space_group_name_H-M   'P 1'
#
loop_
_entity.id
_entity.type
_entity.pdbx_description
1 polymer ?
#
loop_
_entity_poly.entity_id
_entity_poly.type
_entity_poly.pdbx_seq_one_letter_code
_entity_poly.pdbx_strand_id
1 'polypeptide(L)'
;MDNLQTGDIILFSGKCNVSKAIKLLTWSKYSHVGMVINDDPNYDFPLLYESTHNDSIKGLDIGKHTQGVQVVPLKDRIEQYQGTVAIRRVINPCYRFRHQLRLYRTEMKGVPFEQSTIELLSSTQLFACFRGKGDLTSVFCSEHQAESFMALGWMCRCRPSNYFTPKFFAVNNTYLNLSLIHI
;
A
#
# COMPACT_ATOMS: atom_id res chain seq x y z
N MET A 1 -11.83 -9.32 -12.61
CA MET A 1 -11.63 -8.04 -11.89
C MET A 1 -12.92 -7.22 -11.77
N ASP A 2 -14.02 -7.76 -12.18
CA ASP A 2 -15.28 -7.02 -12.40
C ASP A 2 -16.05 -6.60 -11.13
N ASN A 3 -15.55 -6.92 -9.96
CA ASN A 3 -16.24 -6.61 -8.70
C ASN A 3 -15.36 -5.80 -7.70
N LEU A 4 -14.32 -5.14 -8.19
CA LEU A 4 -13.47 -4.30 -7.34
C LEU A 4 -14.16 -2.97 -7.02
N GLN A 5 -13.94 -2.46 -5.81
CA GLN A 5 -14.48 -1.19 -5.35
C GLN A 5 -13.35 -0.29 -4.85
N THR A 6 -13.54 1.03 -4.99
CA THR A 6 -12.64 2.00 -4.38
C THR A 6 -12.57 1.76 -2.87
N GLY A 7 -11.34 1.66 -2.35
CA GLY A 7 -11.06 1.31 -0.97
C GLY A 7 -10.72 -0.17 -0.74
N ASP A 8 -10.95 -1.06 -1.72
CA ASP A 8 -10.45 -2.44 -1.61
C ASP A 8 -8.93 -2.43 -1.46
N ILE A 9 -8.41 -3.31 -0.62
CA ILE A 9 -6.98 -3.42 -0.32
C ILE A 9 -6.40 -4.58 -1.12
N ILE A 10 -5.31 -4.31 -1.83
CA ILE A 10 -4.52 -5.30 -2.53
C ILE A 10 -3.29 -5.63 -1.70
N LEU A 11 -3.13 -6.90 -1.38
CA LEU A 11 -2.02 -7.45 -0.63
C LEU A 11 -1.13 -8.27 -1.56
N PHE A 12 0.16 -7.99 -1.55
CA PHE A 12 1.13 -8.64 -2.42
C PHE A 12 2.12 -9.48 -1.61
N SER A 13 2.34 -10.72 -2.02
CA SER A 13 3.32 -11.64 -1.46
C SER A 13 4.41 -11.97 -2.47
N GLY A 14 5.49 -11.19 -2.46
CA GLY A 14 6.60 -11.35 -3.39
C GLY A 14 7.48 -12.57 -3.09
N LYS A 15 8.20 -13.02 -4.12
CA LYS A 15 9.13 -14.17 -4.06
C LYS A 15 10.60 -13.75 -3.94
N CYS A 16 10.95 -12.49 -4.18
CA CYS A 16 12.33 -11.99 -4.06
C CYS A 16 12.83 -12.03 -2.62
N ASN A 17 14.15 -11.94 -2.44
CA ASN A 17 14.78 -12.05 -1.12
C ASN A 17 14.32 -10.94 -0.16
N VAL A 18 14.13 -9.74 -0.68
CA VAL A 18 13.60 -8.59 0.07
C VAL A 18 12.20 -8.89 0.59
N SER A 19 11.29 -9.33 -0.28
CA SER A 19 9.94 -9.71 0.14
C SER A 19 9.93 -10.82 1.18
N LYS A 20 10.86 -11.77 1.09
CA LYS A 20 11.02 -12.84 2.10
C LYS A 20 11.46 -12.26 3.45
N ALA A 21 12.46 -11.36 3.44
CA ALA A 21 12.95 -10.71 4.65
C ALA A 21 11.85 -9.91 5.35
N ILE A 22 11.09 -9.12 4.58
CA ILE A 22 9.97 -8.36 5.09
C ILE A 22 8.91 -9.25 5.72
N LYS A 23 8.51 -10.33 5.02
CA LYS A 23 7.53 -11.29 5.53
C LYS A 23 7.98 -11.93 6.84
N LEU A 24 9.27 -12.23 6.96
CA LEU A 24 9.84 -12.78 8.19
C LEU A 24 9.80 -11.75 9.34
N LEU A 25 10.26 -10.53 9.09
CA LEU A 25 10.33 -9.46 10.10
C LEU A 25 8.95 -9.01 10.60
N THR A 26 7.97 -8.93 9.70
CA THR A 26 6.62 -8.50 10.04
C THR A 26 5.70 -9.66 10.46
N TRP A 27 6.20 -10.90 10.43
CA TRP A 27 5.39 -12.11 10.66
C TRP A 27 4.13 -12.11 9.78
N SER A 28 4.29 -11.67 8.54
CA SER A 28 3.24 -11.52 7.54
C SER A 28 3.43 -12.48 6.37
N LYS A 29 2.33 -12.90 5.75
CA LYS A 29 2.37 -13.56 4.44
C LYS A 29 2.62 -12.57 3.31
N TYR A 30 2.41 -11.28 3.55
CA TYR A 30 2.45 -10.22 2.55
C TYR A 30 3.60 -9.26 2.81
N SER A 31 4.16 -8.73 1.73
CA SER A 31 5.31 -7.83 1.73
C SER A 31 4.99 -6.43 1.20
N HIS A 32 3.83 -6.24 0.57
CA HIS A 32 3.40 -4.95 0.05
C HIS A 32 1.88 -4.82 0.09
N VAL A 33 1.38 -3.59 0.14
CA VAL A 33 -0.05 -3.26 0.18
C VAL A 33 -0.34 -1.99 -0.62
N GLY A 34 -1.48 -1.97 -1.31
CA GLY A 34 -2.01 -0.82 -2.00
C GLY A 34 -3.54 -0.78 -1.92
N MET A 35 -4.14 0.31 -2.35
CA MET A 35 -5.59 0.54 -2.34
C MET A 35 -6.13 0.65 -3.77
N VAL A 36 -7.25 0.02 -4.03
CA VAL A 36 -7.97 0.13 -5.31
C VAL A 36 -8.67 1.48 -5.42
N ILE A 37 -8.62 2.06 -6.60
CA ILE A 37 -9.47 3.15 -7.03
C ILE A 37 -10.19 2.70 -8.29
N ASN A 38 -11.51 2.62 -8.24
CA ASN A 38 -12.35 2.12 -9.34
C ASN A 38 -13.42 3.12 -9.78
N ASP A 39 -13.30 4.39 -9.38
CA ASP A 39 -14.25 5.44 -9.70
C ASP A 39 -13.55 6.77 -10.05
N ASP A 40 -12.35 6.69 -10.61
CA ASP A 40 -11.64 7.87 -11.11
C ASP A 40 -12.28 8.32 -12.43
N PRO A 41 -12.70 9.60 -12.56
CA PRO A 41 -13.41 10.09 -13.74
C PRO A 41 -12.57 10.10 -15.03
N ASN A 42 -11.25 9.97 -14.92
CA ASN A 42 -10.33 10.00 -16.06
C ASN A 42 -9.99 8.61 -16.60
N TYR A 43 -10.39 7.53 -15.90
CA TYR A 43 -10.01 6.16 -16.25
C TYR A 43 -11.21 5.22 -16.09
N ASP A 44 -11.44 4.37 -17.07
CA ASP A 44 -12.51 3.36 -17.12
C ASP A 44 -12.05 1.97 -16.64
N PHE A 45 -10.87 1.89 -16.02
CA PHE A 45 -10.29 0.68 -15.47
C PHE A 45 -9.81 0.87 -14.03
N PRO A 46 -9.72 -0.22 -13.24
CA PRO A 46 -9.26 -0.14 -11.87
C PRO A 46 -7.79 0.32 -11.76
N LEU A 47 -7.55 1.22 -10.84
CA LEU A 47 -6.25 1.76 -10.50
C LEU A 47 -5.77 1.22 -9.15
N LEU A 48 -4.45 1.20 -8.96
CA LEU A 48 -3.80 0.95 -7.67
C LEU A 48 -3.15 2.23 -7.16
N TYR A 49 -3.52 2.64 -5.97
CA TYR A 49 -2.89 3.70 -5.20
C TYR A 49 -1.94 3.09 -4.20
N GLU A 50 -0.66 3.38 -4.34
CA GLU A 50 0.40 2.75 -3.54
C GLU A 50 1.57 3.70 -3.29
N SER A 51 2.37 3.41 -2.28
CA SER A 51 3.72 3.94 -2.12
C SER A 51 4.71 2.81 -2.33
N THR A 52 5.62 2.96 -3.28
CA THR A 52 6.53 1.90 -3.70
C THR A 52 7.88 2.42 -4.18
N HIS A 53 8.93 1.59 -4.05
CA HIS A 53 10.21 1.80 -4.74
C HIS A 53 10.23 1.26 -6.18
N ASN A 54 9.23 0.47 -6.53
CA ASN A 54 9.18 -0.11 -7.85
C ASN A 54 8.66 0.92 -8.85
N ASP A 55 9.55 1.49 -9.62
CA ASP A 55 9.30 2.47 -10.68
C ASP A 55 9.13 1.85 -12.07
N SER A 56 8.92 0.52 -12.16
CA SER A 56 8.75 -0.18 -13.45
C SER A 56 7.52 0.27 -14.24
N ILE A 57 6.50 0.81 -13.55
CA ILE A 57 5.27 1.31 -14.15
C ILE A 57 5.22 2.83 -13.99
N LYS A 58 4.90 3.51 -15.08
CA LYS A 58 4.72 4.97 -15.08
C LYS A 58 3.49 5.35 -14.26
N GLY A 59 3.67 6.22 -13.26
CA GLY A 59 2.56 6.77 -12.49
C GLY A 59 1.65 7.62 -13.37
N LEU A 60 0.36 7.28 -13.42
CA LEU A 60 -0.63 7.95 -14.26
C LEU A 60 -0.87 9.38 -13.83
N ASP A 61 -0.92 9.61 -12.54
CA ASP A 61 -1.14 10.93 -11.94
C ASP A 61 0.10 11.83 -12.02
N ILE A 62 1.31 11.23 -12.05
CA ILE A 62 2.59 11.95 -12.08
C ILE A 62 3.11 12.12 -13.50
N GLY A 63 2.75 11.21 -14.39
CA GLY A 63 3.20 11.22 -15.79
C GLY A 63 4.66 10.76 -16.00
N LYS A 64 5.31 10.18 -14.98
CA LYS A 64 6.69 9.67 -15.05
C LYS A 64 6.87 8.45 -14.15
N HIS A 65 7.98 7.76 -14.35
CA HIS A 65 8.45 6.72 -13.43
C HIS A 65 8.94 7.39 -12.14
N THR A 66 8.50 6.89 -10.99
CA THR A 66 8.85 7.46 -9.69
C THR A 66 8.88 6.41 -8.59
N GLN A 67 9.70 6.68 -7.59
CA GLN A 67 9.70 5.95 -6.32
C GLN A 67 8.95 6.81 -5.31
N GLY A 68 7.91 6.27 -4.70
CA GLY A 68 7.04 7.01 -3.78
C GLY A 68 5.56 6.73 -4.01
N VAL A 69 4.77 7.73 -3.65
CA VAL A 69 3.30 7.69 -3.78
C VAL A 69 2.90 7.91 -5.24
N GLN A 70 2.19 6.94 -5.80
CA GLN A 70 1.76 6.95 -7.19
C GLN A 70 0.42 6.24 -7.39
N VAL A 71 -0.18 6.48 -8.55
CA VAL A 71 -1.34 5.74 -9.07
C VAL A 71 -0.94 5.05 -10.36
N VAL A 72 -1.16 3.75 -10.44
CA VAL A 72 -0.84 2.94 -11.62
C VAL A 72 -2.03 2.08 -12.04
N PRO A 73 -2.11 1.59 -13.29
CA PRO A 73 -3.10 0.59 -13.66
C PRO A 73 -2.94 -0.66 -12.79
N LEU A 74 -4.02 -1.08 -12.14
CA LEU A 74 -3.98 -2.26 -11.26
C LEU A 74 -3.62 -3.53 -12.04
N LYS A 75 -4.15 -3.67 -13.25
CA LYS A 75 -3.87 -4.81 -14.12
C LYS A 75 -2.37 -4.94 -14.39
N ASP A 76 -1.73 -3.86 -14.81
CA ASP A 76 -0.29 -3.86 -15.15
C ASP A 76 0.56 -4.22 -13.93
N ARG A 77 0.17 -3.69 -12.75
CA ARG A 77 0.88 -4.02 -11.49
C ARG A 77 0.74 -5.50 -11.15
N ILE A 78 -0.43 -6.10 -11.31
CA ILE A 78 -0.64 -7.52 -11.02
C ILE A 78 0.11 -8.41 -12.01
N GLU A 79 0.05 -8.09 -13.31
CA GLU A 79 0.70 -8.88 -14.36
C GLU A 79 2.24 -8.88 -14.26
N GLN A 80 2.82 -7.75 -13.88
CA GLN A 80 4.27 -7.63 -13.68
C GLN A 80 4.74 -8.18 -12.33
N TYR A 81 3.83 -8.49 -11.41
CA TYR A 81 4.19 -8.88 -10.05
C TYR A 81 4.60 -10.35 -9.96
N GLN A 82 5.83 -10.59 -9.49
CA GLN A 82 6.34 -11.95 -9.27
C GLN A 82 5.95 -12.46 -7.87
N GLY A 83 4.74 -12.94 -7.73
CA GLY A 83 4.24 -13.41 -6.45
C GLY A 83 2.76 -13.79 -6.48
N THR A 84 2.14 -13.78 -5.31
CA THR A 84 0.70 -13.96 -5.16
C THR A 84 0.05 -12.67 -4.67
N VAL A 85 -1.21 -12.48 -5.08
CA VAL A 85 -2.00 -11.31 -4.73
C VAL A 85 -3.26 -11.78 -4.02
N ALA A 86 -3.69 -11.02 -3.01
CA ALA A 86 -4.97 -11.23 -2.32
C ALA A 86 -5.69 -9.89 -2.19
N ILE A 87 -7.01 -9.95 -2.13
CA ILE A 87 -7.86 -8.76 -1.98
C ILE A 87 -8.63 -8.83 -0.69
N ARG A 88 -8.71 -7.69 -0.02
CA ARG A 88 -9.57 -7.47 1.14
C ARG A 88 -10.52 -6.31 0.85
N ARG A 89 -11.79 -6.50 1.16
CA ARG A 89 -12.81 -5.46 1.00
C ARG A 89 -13.01 -4.71 2.30
N VAL A 90 -13.05 -3.39 2.21
CA VAL A 90 -13.52 -2.54 3.30
C VAL A 90 -15.04 -2.62 3.38
N ILE A 91 -15.57 -3.04 4.53
CA ILE A 91 -17.00 -3.19 4.73
C ILE A 91 -17.63 -1.82 5.01
N ASN A 92 -18.68 -1.48 4.25
CA ASN A 92 -19.44 -0.23 4.38
C ASN A 92 -18.60 1.06 4.20
N PRO A 93 -18.03 1.31 3.02
CA PRO A 93 -17.40 2.59 2.73
C PRO A 93 -18.39 3.74 2.83
N CYS A 94 -18.10 4.74 3.66
CA CYS A 94 -18.89 5.96 3.73
C CYS A 94 -18.86 6.71 2.38
N TYR A 95 -19.99 7.28 1.93
CA TYR A 95 -20.05 8.06 0.68
C TYR A 95 -19.01 9.18 0.62
N ARG A 96 -18.72 9.84 1.73
CA ARG A 96 -17.71 10.91 1.81
C ARG A 96 -16.28 10.40 1.59
N PHE A 97 -16.03 9.11 1.79
CA PHE A 97 -14.72 8.49 1.64
C PHE A 97 -14.14 8.73 0.25
N ARG A 98 -14.89 8.50 -0.81
CA ARG A 98 -14.41 8.62 -2.20
C ARG A 98 -13.96 10.04 -2.53
N HIS A 99 -14.72 11.02 -2.09
CA HIS A 99 -14.38 12.43 -2.30
C HIS A 99 -13.12 12.82 -1.51
N GLN A 100 -13.07 12.45 -0.23
CA GLN A 100 -11.91 12.70 0.62
C GLN A 100 -10.66 12.01 0.10
N LEU A 101 -10.77 10.77 -0.41
CA LEU A 101 -9.66 10.05 -1.02
C LEU A 101 -9.09 10.80 -2.23
N ARG A 102 -9.93 11.37 -3.09
CA ARG A 102 -9.47 12.18 -4.22
C ARG A 102 -8.66 13.39 -3.76
N LEU A 103 -9.13 14.12 -2.77
CA LEU A 103 -8.42 15.26 -2.20
C LEU A 103 -7.08 14.83 -1.61
N TYR A 104 -7.09 13.82 -0.76
CA TYR A 104 -5.89 13.29 -0.13
C TYR A 104 -4.84 12.79 -1.14
N ARG A 105 -5.27 12.10 -2.20
CA ARG A 105 -4.38 11.70 -3.30
C ARG A 105 -3.70 12.87 -3.98
N THR A 106 -4.43 13.97 -4.17
CA THR A 106 -3.88 15.19 -4.81
C THR A 106 -2.78 15.79 -3.93
N GLU A 107 -2.96 15.81 -2.62
CA GLU A 107 -1.97 16.28 -1.66
C GLU A 107 -0.74 15.36 -1.60
N MET A 108 -0.95 14.04 -1.64
CA MET A 108 0.12 13.04 -1.52
C MET A 108 0.80 12.69 -2.84
N LYS A 109 0.33 13.24 -3.95
CA LYS A 109 0.85 12.95 -5.29
C LYS A 109 2.35 13.21 -5.40
N GLY A 110 3.08 12.17 -5.73
CA GLY A 110 4.52 12.25 -5.96
C GLY A 110 5.34 12.54 -4.72
N VAL A 111 4.76 12.45 -3.52
CA VAL A 111 5.52 12.53 -2.27
C VAL A 111 6.58 11.43 -2.34
N PRO A 112 7.87 11.81 -2.31
CA PRO A 112 8.95 10.84 -2.43
C PRO A 112 8.98 9.97 -1.19
N PHE A 113 9.53 8.80 -1.34
CA PHE A 113 9.93 7.97 -0.25
C PHE A 113 10.94 8.74 0.62
N GLU A 114 10.61 9.03 1.87
CA GLU A 114 11.56 9.71 2.75
C GLU A 114 12.73 8.78 3.10
N GLN A 115 13.90 9.05 2.55
CA GLN A 115 15.16 8.39 2.93
C GLN A 115 15.47 8.53 4.42
N SER A 116 15.03 9.61 5.05
CA SER A 116 15.21 9.85 6.49
C SER A 116 14.58 8.77 7.37
N THR A 117 13.42 8.25 6.96
CA THR A 117 12.77 7.16 7.70
C THR A 117 13.51 5.82 7.48
N ILE A 118 14.12 5.62 6.31
CA ILE A 118 15.03 4.48 6.06
C ILE A 118 16.26 4.57 6.97
N GLU A 119 16.84 5.76 7.14
CA GLU A 119 17.97 5.98 8.03
C GLU A 119 17.63 5.74 9.50
N LEU A 120 16.45 6.17 9.95
CA LEU A 120 15.96 5.93 11.31
C LEU A 120 15.73 4.44 11.59
N LEU A 121 15.11 3.72 10.67
CA LEU A 121 14.92 2.28 10.77
C LEU A 121 16.24 1.52 10.65
N SER A 122 17.17 1.97 9.79
CA SER A 122 18.48 1.35 9.63
C SER A 122 19.38 1.57 10.83
N SER A 123 19.11 2.56 11.68
CA SER A 123 19.87 2.85 12.92
C SER A 123 19.52 1.88 14.06
N THR A 124 18.41 1.16 13.97
CA THR A 124 18.06 0.13 14.96
C THR A 124 18.92 -1.12 14.73
N GLN A 125 19.47 -1.70 15.79
CA GLN A 125 20.33 -2.89 15.72
C GLN A 125 19.67 -4.10 15.04
N LEU A 126 18.33 -4.16 15.03
CA LEU A 126 17.57 -5.21 14.34
C LEU A 126 17.74 -5.15 12.82
N PHE A 127 17.96 -3.97 12.25
CA PHE A 127 18.14 -3.76 10.82
C PHE A 127 19.60 -3.71 10.37
N ALA A 128 20.55 -3.74 11.30
CA ALA A 128 21.98 -3.74 10.97
C ALA A 128 22.39 -4.92 10.09
N CYS A 129 21.73 -6.08 10.24
CA CYS A 129 21.95 -7.26 9.40
C CYS A 129 21.37 -7.12 7.97
N PHE A 130 20.53 -6.10 7.71
CA PHE A 130 19.92 -5.84 6.40
C PHE A 130 20.53 -4.66 5.66
N ARG A 131 21.61 -4.05 6.18
CA ARG A 131 22.36 -2.94 5.54
C ARG A 131 22.93 -3.27 4.15
N GLY A 132 22.89 -4.50 3.72
CA GLY A 132 23.30 -4.94 2.40
C GLY A 132 22.12 -5.01 1.43
N LYS A 133 21.75 -3.91 0.76
CA LYS A 133 20.83 -3.90 -0.41
C LYS A 133 19.39 -4.41 -0.18
N GLY A 134 18.83 -4.28 1.01
CA GLY A 134 17.45 -4.65 1.31
C GLY A 134 16.50 -3.46 1.15
N ASP A 135 15.51 -3.63 0.32
CA ASP A 135 14.41 -2.70 0.09
C ASP A 135 13.42 -2.74 1.27
N LEU A 136 13.40 -1.70 2.11
CA LEU A 136 12.48 -1.56 3.27
C LEU A 136 11.09 -1.04 2.87
N THR A 137 10.74 -1.08 1.59
CA THR A 137 9.53 -0.51 1.00
C THR A 137 8.23 -0.99 1.59
N SER A 138 8.20 -2.17 2.20
CA SER A 138 6.96 -2.74 2.73
C SER A 138 6.46 -2.07 3.99
N VAL A 139 7.34 -1.54 4.81
CA VAL A 139 6.95 -0.79 6.01
C VAL A 139 6.28 0.51 5.57
N PHE A 140 6.81 1.15 4.55
CA PHE A 140 6.29 2.42 4.02
C PHE A 140 5.00 2.28 3.23
N CYS A 141 4.81 1.21 2.48
CA CYS A 141 3.53 0.99 1.79
C CYS A 141 2.37 0.83 2.78
N SER A 142 2.58 0.11 3.89
CA SER A 142 1.56 -0.07 4.93
C SER A 142 1.36 1.18 5.77
N GLU A 143 2.42 1.94 6.05
CA GLU A 143 2.34 3.24 6.69
C GLU A 143 1.53 4.23 5.86
N HIS A 144 1.82 4.34 4.57
CA HIS A 144 1.08 5.17 3.65
C HIS A 144 -0.41 4.78 3.58
N GLN A 145 -0.72 3.48 3.56
CA GLN A 145 -2.11 3.03 3.59
C GLN A 145 -2.78 3.36 4.92
N ALA A 146 -2.07 3.19 6.04
CA ALA A 146 -2.58 3.55 7.37
C ALA A 146 -2.88 5.06 7.46
N GLU A 147 -1.95 5.92 7.03
CA GLU A 147 -2.16 7.37 6.96
C GLU A 147 -3.37 7.72 6.08
N SER A 148 -3.51 7.08 4.93
CA SER A 148 -4.67 7.26 4.06
C SER A 148 -5.98 6.95 4.80
N PHE A 149 -6.07 5.80 5.47
CA PHE A 149 -7.27 5.44 6.25
C PHE A 149 -7.51 6.33 7.46
N MET A 150 -6.46 6.81 8.12
CA MET A 150 -6.55 7.77 9.23
C MET A 150 -7.01 9.15 8.74
N ALA A 151 -6.47 9.65 7.63
CA ALA A 151 -6.87 10.92 7.03
C ALA A 151 -8.33 10.90 6.60
N LEU A 152 -8.82 9.75 6.16
CA LEU A 152 -10.20 9.52 5.74
C LEU A 152 -11.16 9.24 6.90
N GLY A 153 -10.65 9.21 8.14
CA GLY A 153 -11.46 8.96 9.33
C GLY A 153 -11.94 7.50 9.50
N TRP A 154 -11.34 6.56 8.78
CA TRP A 154 -11.70 5.14 8.82
C TRP A 154 -10.88 4.33 9.80
N MET A 155 -9.73 4.84 10.16
CA MET A 155 -8.84 4.25 11.14
C MET A 155 -8.54 5.24 12.25
N CYS A 156 -8.56 4.77 13.51
CA CYS A 156 -8.24 5.58 14.67
C CYS A 156 -6.77 6.03 14.62
N ARG A 157 -6.52 7.30 14.96
CA ARG A 157 -5.17 7.85 15.19
C ARG A 157 -4.58 7.51 16.57
N CYS A 158 -5.08 6.46 17.22
CA CYS A 158 -4.62 6.03 18.55
C CYS A 158 -3.23 5.35 18.52
N ARG A 159 -2.70 5.06 17.34
CA ARG A 159 -1.34 4.58 17.09
C ARG A 159 -0.74 5.35 15.92
N PRO A 160 0.59 5.55 15.90
CA PRO A 160 1.25 6.15 14.75
C PRO A 160 1.17 5.21 13.54
N SER A 161 1.20 5.77 12.34
CA SER A 161 1.03 5.02 11.08
C SER A 161 2.08 3.94 10.85
N ASN A 162 3.32 4.16 11.28
CA ASN A 162 4.42 3.20 11.21
C ASN A 162 4.25 1.96 12.11
N TYR A 163 3.26 1.96 13.00
CA TYR A 163 2.87 0.77 13.76
C TYR A 163 2.23 -0.31 12.88
N PHE A 164 1.63 0.08 11.75
CA PHE A 164 0.83 -0.81 10.92
C PHE A 164 1.68 -1.45 9.82
N THR A 165 1.81 -2.76 9.87
CA THR A 165 2.53 -3.59 8.89
C THR A 165 1.56 -4.17 7.86
N PRO A 166 2.03 -4.77 6.75
CA PRO A 166 1.14 -5.46 5.81
C PRO A 166 0.29 -6.57 6.45
N LYS A 167 0.76 -7.16 7.56
CA LYS A 167 0.01 -8.13 8.36
C LYS A 167 -1.30 -7.54 8.89
N PHE A 168 -1.27 -6.29 9.33
CA PHE A 168 -2.44 -5.60 9.85
C PHE A 168 -3.60 -5.60 8.85
N PHE A 169 -3.31 -5.34 7.59
CA PHE A 169 -4.30 -5.33 6.51
C PHE A 169 -4.71 -6.74 6.06
N ALA A 170 -3.95 -7.75 6.44
CA ALA A 170 -4.22 -9.15 6.08
C ALA A 170 -5.17 -9.87 7.04
N VAL A 171 -5.32 -9.39 8.27
CA VAL A 171 -6.13 -10.03 9.32
C VAL A 171 -7.36 -9.18 9.65
N ASN A 172 -8.37 -9.83 10.23
CA ASN A 172 -9.48 -9.09 10.82
C ASN A 172 -9.01 -8.38 12.09
N ASN A 173 -9.35 -7.13 12.22
CA ASN A 173 -8.97 -6.33 13.38
C ASN A 173 -10.06 -5.32 13.72
N THR A 174 -9.97 -4.72 14.91
CA THR A 174 -10.95 -3.76 15.42
C THR A 174 -10.78 -2.34 14.85
N TYR A 175 -9.67 -2.07 14.18
CA TYR A 175 -9.36 -0.73 13.65
C TYR A 175 -9.90 -0.50 12.26
N LEU A 176 -10.05 -1.57 11.48
CA LEU A 176 -10.51 -1.51 10.10
C LEU A 176 -11.32 -2.77 9.80
N ASN A 177 -12.58 -2.59 9.44
CA ASN A 177 -13.48 -3.70 9.14
C ASN A 177 -13.26 -4.19 7.72
N LEU A 178 -12.61 -5.34 7.58
CA LEU A 178 -12.23 -5.95 6.31
C LEU A 178 -12.84 -7.34 6.14
N SER A 179 -13.35 -7.63 4.96
CA SER A 179 -13.71 -8.98 4.53
C SER A 179 -12.72 -9.55 3.52
N LEU A 180 -12.50 -10.86 3.53
CA LEU A 180 -11.69 -11.53 2.52
C LEU A 180 -12.52 -11.67 1.24
N ILE A 181 -11.93 -11.31 0.10
CA ILE A 181 -12.48 -11.60 -1.21
C ILE A 181 -11.56 -12.64 -1.86
N HIS A 182 -12.13 -13.77 -2.25
CA HIS A 182 -11.46 -14.73 -3.09
C HIS A 182 -11.66 -14.33 -4.56
N ILE A 183 -10.55 -14.25 -5.30
CA ILE A 183 -10.55 -14.09 -6.75
C ILE A 183 -10.27 -15.46 -7.35
#